data_7db6aa66b43dfd5471c3ea24de4fe8c1
#
_entry.id   7db6aa66b43dfd5471c3ea24de4fe8c1
#
_cell.length_a   1.000
_cell.length_b   1.000
_cell.length_c   1.000
_cell.angle_alpha   90.00
_cell.angle_beta   90.00
_cell.angle_gamma   90.00
#
_symmetry.space_group_name_H-M   'P 1'
#
loop_
_entity.id
_entity.type
_entity.pdbx_description
1 polymer ?
#
loop_
_entity_poly.entity_id
_entity_poly.type
_entity_poly.pdbx_seq_one_letter_code
_entity_poly.pdbx_strand_id
1 'polypeptide(L)'
;LVKEFSQAGYGHVTDKKSLNENQDDKILGLFAPGGLPKMIDRTEEVPSLADMTEAALQRLDKNEKGFFLMVEGSQIDWAGHSNDIVGAMSEMQDFEAAFEKAIDFAKKDGETLVVTTADHSTGGLSLGKGDQYNWLTEPLHAAKRTPDFMAEEIIKNGNVEKTVTEYIDFQLSEAELKAVKTASESKDVEKIAQALRKIFDERSNTGWTTGGHTGEDVNVYAYGPQAEAFSGQIDNTDQAKIIFGLVDGTGQKAEICLL
;
A
#
# COMPACT_ATOMS: atom_id res chain seq x y z
N LEU A 1 6.40 -16.14 20.29
CA LEU A 1 5.46 -16.13 19.16
C LEU A 1 6.05 -16.92 17.97
N VAL A 2 7.20 -16.54 17.33
CA VAL A 2 7.78 -17.26 16.17
C VAL A 2 7.99 -18.75 16.48
N LYS A 3 8.57 -19.08 17.65
CA LYS A 3 8.76 -20.47 18.09
C LYS A 3 7.44 -21.25 18.21
N GLU A 4 6.37 -20.60 18.66
CA GLU A 4 5.04 -21.23 18.80
C GLU A 4 4.44 -21.54 17.42
N PHE A 5 4.58 -20.61 16.46
CA PHE A 5 4.19 -20.86 15.07
C PHE A 5 4.97 -22.03 14.46
N SER A 6 6.29 -22.08 14.66
CA SER A 6 7.11 -23.19 14.18
C SER A 6 6.70 -24.52 14.80
N GLN A 7 6.36 -24.53 16.10
CA GLN A 7 5.82 -25.73 16.79
C GLN A 7 4.44 -26.15 16.26
N ALA A 8 3.66 -25.20 15.74
CA ALA A 8 2.37 -25.46 15.10
C ALA A 8 2.49 -25.83 13.60
N GLY A 9 3.72 -26.04 13.12
CA GLY A 9 3.98 -26.51 11.75
C GLY A 9 4.03 -25.40 10.68
N TYR A 10 4.25 -24.13 11.10
CA TYR A 10 4.46 -23.03 10.15
C TYR A 10 5.92 -22.91 9.76
N GLY A 11 6.22 -22.82 8.46
CA GLY A 11 7.48 -22.33 7.97
C GLY A 11 7.64 -20.83 8.26
N HIS A 12 8.84 -20.40 8.64
CA HIS A 12 9.14 -18.98 8.89
C HIS A 12 9.99 -18.42 7.75
N VAL A 13 9.50 -17.38 7.09
CA VAL A 13 10.16 -16.72 5.96
C VAL A 13 10.35 -15.22 6.28
N THR A 14 11.50 -14.67 5.89
CA THR A 14 11.93 -13.32 6.29
C THR A 14 12.36 -12.42 5.14
N ASP A 15 12.39 -12.94 3.92
CA ASP A 15 12.75 -12.23 2.71
C ASP A 15 12.06 -12.83 1.47
N LYS A 16 12.13 -12.14 0.35
CA LYS A 16 11.51 -12.55 -0.92
C LYS A 16 12.02 -13.92 -1.39
N LYS A 17 13.30 -14.19 -1.22
CA LYS A 17 13.88 -15.46 -1.62
C LYS A 17 13.32 -16.62 -0.82
N SER A 18 13.32 -16.51 0.52
CA SER A 18 12.76 -17.53 1.40
C SER A 18 11.25 -17.72 1.19
N LEU A 19 10.49 -16.65 0.88
CA LEU A 19 9.09 -16.75 0.52
C LEU A 19 8.86 -17.61 -0.74
N ASN A 20 9.68 -17.39 -1.78
CA ASN A 20 9.56 -18.08 -3.08
C ASN A 20 10.05 -19.53 -3.03
N GLU A 21 11.08 -19.83 -2.23
CA GLU A 21 11.66 -21.16 -2.12
C GLU A 21 10.92 -22.06 -1.11
N ASN A 22 10.15 -21.47 -0.19
CA ASN A 22 9.45 -22.23 0.84
C ASN A 22 8.27 -23.04 0.25
N GLN A 23 8.21 -24.32 0.62
CA GLN A 23 7.18 -25.26 0.15
C GLN A 23 6.19 -25.69 1.25
N ASP A 24 6.29 -25.10 2.44
CA ASP A 24 5.36 -25.40 3.53
C ASP A 24 3.95 -24.90 3.18
N ASP A 25 2.94 -25.69 3.55
CA ASP A 25 1.54 -25.31 3.33
C ASP A 25 1.10 -24.16 4.25
N LYS A 26 1.76 -24.02 5.40
CA LYS A 26 1.53 -22.94 6.36
C LYS A 26 2.81 -22.14 6.53
N ILE A 27 2.70 -20.82 6.36
CA ILE A 27 3.84 -19.92 6.54
C ILE A 27 3.52 -18.76 7.47
N LEU A 28 4.57 -18.29 8.17
CA LEU A 28 4.62 -17.01 8.86
C LEU A 28 5.69 -16.16 8.17
N GLY A 29 5.28 -15.15 7.44
CA GLY A 29 6.18 -14.18 6.80
C GLY A 29 6.37 -12.95 7.68
N LEU A 30 7.60 -12.63 8.05
CA LEU A 30 7.96 -11.43 8.80
C LEU A 30 9.15 -10.75 8.10
N PHE A 31 8.87 -9.79 7.26
CA PHE A 31 9.82 -9.22 6.30
C PHE A 31 10.44 -7.89 6.75
N ALA A 32 9.95 -7.32 7.86
CA ALA A 32 10.51 -6.12 8.49
C ALA A 32 10.20 -6.10 10.00
N PRO A 33 10.95 -5.31 10.79
CA PRO A 33 10.68 -5.14 12.23
C PRO A 33 9.38 -4.39 12.54
N GLY A 34 8.88 -3.62 11.59
CA GLY A 34 7.63 -2.85 11.62
C GLY A 34 6.90 -2.98 10.30
N GLY A 35 6.32 -1.88 9.80
CA GLY A 35 5.80 -1.83 8.44
C GLY A 35 6.92 -2.06 7.40
N LEU A 36 6.57 -2.59 6.24
CA LEU A 36 7.51 -2.70 5.12
C LEU A 36 7.95 -1.29 4.67
N PRO A 37 9.15 -1.12 4.12
CA PRO A 37 9.47 0.10 3.38
C PRO A 37 8.44 0.33 2.28
N LYS A 38 8.12 1.60 1.99
CA LYS A 38 7.21 1.92 0.89
C LYS A 38 7.75 1.34 -0.43
N MET A 39 6.87 0.98 -1.34
CA MET A 39 7.23 0.26 -2.58
C MET A 39 8.41 0.90 -3.30
N ILE A 40 8.41 2.22 -3.48
CA ILE A 40 9.46 2.96 -4.18
C ILE A 40 10.82 2.93 -3.45
N ASP A 41 10.83 2.66 -2.14
CA ASP A 41 12.02 2.61 -1.30
C ASP A 41 12.53 1.17 -1.05
N ARG A 42 11.75 0.17 -1.42
CA ARG A 42 12.11 -1.25 -1.20
C ARG A 42 13.34 -1.68 -1.98
N THR A 43 14.05 -2.62 -1.39
CA THR A 43 15.08 -3.39 -2.07
C THR A 43 14.50 -4.68 -2.68
N GLU A 44 15.22 -5.31 -3.57
CA GLU A 44 14.84 -6.59 -4.19
C GLU A 44 14.62 -7.74 -3.19
N GLU A 45 15.15 -7.59 -1.96
CA GLU A 45 15.04 -8.61 -0.90
C GLU A 45 13.68 -8.60 -0.19
N VAL A 46 12.99 -7.45 -0.22
CA VAL A 46 11.68 -7.29 0.40
C VAL A 46 10.59 -7.68 -0.58
N PRO A 47 9.71 -8.66 -0.24
CA PRO A 47 8.63 -9.04 -1.15
C PRO A 47 7.65 -7.89 -1.35
N SER A 48 7.11 -7.78 -2.57
CA SER A 48 5.99 -6.89 -2.87
C SER A 48 4.69 -7.45 -2.30
N LEU A 49 3.65 -6.61 -2.24
CA LEU A 49 2.31 -7.08 -1.88
C LEU A 49 1.81 -8.12 -2.90
N ALA A 50 2.15 -7.94 -4.18
CA ALA A 50 1.85 -8.92 -5.23
C ALA A 50 2.55 -10.27 -5.01
N ASP A 51 3.84 -10.27 -4.62
CA ASP A 51 4.57 -11.51 -4.29
C ASP A 51 3.90 -12.27 -3.14
N MET A 52 3.51 -11.54 -2.09
CA MET A 52 2.83 -12.14 -0.93
C MET A 52 1.44 -12.65 -1.27
N THR A 53 0.67 -11.91 -2.08
CA THR A 53 -0.66 -12.31 -2.55
C THR A 53 -0.58 -13.58 -3.39
N GLU A 54 0.34 -13.65 -4.36
CA GLU A 54 0.54 -14.83 -5.20
C GLU A 54 0.95 -16.05 -4.36
N ALA A 55 1.90 -15.87 -3.43
CA ALA A 55 2.33 -16.94 -2.54
C ALA A 55 1.21 -17.46 -1.63
N ALA A 56 0.29 -16.59 -1.19
CA ALA A 56 -0.88 -16.97 -0.41
C ALA A 56 -1.90 -17.74 -1.26
N LEU A 57 -2.27 -17.22 -2.43
CA LEU A 57 -3.20 -17.85 -3.37
C LEU A 57 -2.76 -19.27 -3.75
N GLN A 58 -1.48 -19.46 -4.14
CA GLN A 58 -0.93 -20.77 -4.49
C GLN A 58 -1.00 -21.80 -3.36
N ARG A 59 -0.99 -21.37 -2.11
CA ARG A 59 -1.12 -22.28 -0.95
C ARG A 59 -2.57 -22.59 -0.62
N LEU A 60 -3.40 -21.56 -0.62
CA LEU A 60 -4.81 -21.65 -0.24
C LEU A 60 -5.65 -22.41 -1.27
N ASP A 61 -5.32 -22.29 -2.54
CA ASP A 61 -5.94 -23.01 -3.67
C ASP A 61 -5.90 -24.55 -3.54
N LYS A 62 -4.96 -25.07 -2.76
CA LYS A 62 -4.86 -26.52 -2.47
C LYS A 62 -6.00 -27.04 -1.62
N ASN A 63 -6.77 -26.17 -0.98
CA ASN A 63 -7.87 -26.55 -0.10
C ASN A 63 -9.17 -26.79 -0.88
N GLU A 64 -9.55 -28.04 -1.07
CA GLU A 64 -10.78 -28.43 -1.79
C GLU A 64 -12.09 -27.83 -1.22
N LYS A 65 -12.05 -27.29 0.00
CA LYS A 65 -13.19 -26.62 0.64
C LYS A 65 -13.23 -25.12 0.35
N GLY A 66 -12.23 -24.60 -0.37
CA GLY A 66 -12.06 -23.18 -0.65
C GLY A 66 -11.26 -22.45 0.43
N PHE A 67 -11.23 -21.13 0.35
CA PHE A 67 -10.44 -20.29 1.23
C PHE A 67 -11.07 -18.89 1.40
N PHE A 68 -10.58 -18.19 2.42
CA PHE A 68 -10.69 -16.76 2.57
C PHE A 68 -9.28 -16.17 2.68
N LEU A 69 -8.98 -15.18 1.84
CA LEU A 69 -7.73 -14.43 1.87
C LEU A 69 -8.04 -12.94 2.03
N MET A 70 -7.42 -12.29 3.01
CA MET A 70 -7.41 -10.85 3.15
C MET A 70 -6.02 -10.31 2.79
N VAL A 71 -5.98 -9.31 1.92
CA VAL A 71 -4.77 -8.61 1.49
C VAL A 71 -4.90 -7.14 1.84
N GLU A 72 -3.93 -6.59 2.54
CA GLU A 72 -3.99 -5.21 3.02
C GLU A 72 -2.87 -4.35 2.44
N GLY A 73 -3.26 -3.26 1.76
CA GLY A 73 -2.36 -2.19 1.32
C GLY A 73 -2.21 -1.11 2.40
N SER A 74 -1.84 -1.47 3.63
CA SER A 74 -1.85 -0.59 4.82
C SER A 74 -1.00 0.67 4.69
N GLN A 75 0.05 0.65 3.89
CA GLN A 75 0.96 1.78 3.71
C GLN A 75 0.33 2.96 2.94
N ILE A 76 -0.79 2.73 2.23
CA ILE A 76 -1.58 3.79 1.56
C ILE A 76 -2.12 4.74 2.63
N ASP A 77 -2.75 4.19 3.68
CA ASP A 77 -3.25 4.95 4.82
C ASP A 77 -2.14 5.72 5.54
N TRP A 78 -1.01 5.08 5.81
CA TRP A 78 0.12 5.75 6.46
C TRP A 78 0.69 6.90 5.63
N ALA A 79 0.71 6.78 4.32
CA ALA A 79 1.07 7.88 3.43
C ALA A 79 0.03 9.02 3.48
N GLY A 80 -1.26 8.69 3.56
CA GLY A 80 -2.34 9.63 3.78
C GLY A 80 -2.20 10.42 5.10
N HIS A 81 -1.91 9.73 6.21
CA HIS A 81 -1.64 10.35 7.51
C HIS A 81 -0.46 11.31 7.47
N SER A 82 0.56 10.98 6.70
CA SER A 82 1.74 11.82 6.51
C SER A 82 1.54 12.94 5.47
N ASN A 83 0.40 12.98 4.77
CA ASN A 83 0.18 13.83 3.60
C ASN A 83 1.32 13.69 2.56
N ASP A 84 1.71 12.46 2.27
CA ASP A 84 2.77 12.09 1.35
C ASP A 84 2.19 11.55 0.04
N ILE A 85 2.04 12.42 -0.96
CA ILE A 85 1.49 12.04 -2.27
C ILE A 85 2.43 11.08 -3.03
N VAL A 86 3.75 11.19 -2.86
CA VAL A 86 4.72 10.27 -3.49
C VAL A 86 4.57 8.87 -2.91
N GLY A 87 4.53 8.77 -1.57
CA GLY A 87 4.30 7.53 -0.87
C GLY A 87 2.95 6.91 -1.21
N ALA A 88 1.86 7.71 -1.18
CA ALA A 88 0.52 7.24 -1.49
C ALA A 88 0.41 6.67 -2.91
N MET A 89 0.95 7.35 -3.92
CA MET A 89 0.94 6.87 -5.31
C MET A 89 1.79 5.60 -5.48
N SER A 90 2.94 5.53 -4.82
CA SER A 90 3.79 4.34 -4.83
C SER A 90 3.09 3.12 -4.23
N GLU A 91 2.42 3.29 -3.09
CA GLU A 91 1.71 2.20 -2.42
C GLU A 91 0.44 1.79 -3.18
N MET A 92 -0.23 2.72 -3.85
CA MET A 92 -1.34 2.39 -4.77
C MET A 92 -0.87 1.52 -5.94
N GLN A 93 0.34 1.75 -6.47
CA GLN A 93 0.91 0.88 -7.51
C GLN A 93 1.23 -0.53 -7.00
N ASP A 94 1.72 -0.66 -5.76
CA ASP A 94 1.95 -1.97 -5.13
C ASP A 94 0.62 -2.71 -4.90
N PHE A 95 -0.41 -1.99 -4.47
CA PHE A 95 -1.76 -2.52 -4.30
C PHE A 95 -2.40 -2.93 -5.63
N GLU A 96 -2.27 -2.11 -6.68
CA GLU A 96 -2.73 -2.43 -8.03
C GLU A 96 -2.12 -3.73 -8.54
N ALA A 97 -0.81 -3.92 -8.36
CA ALA A 97 -0.13 -5.16 -8.75
C ALA A 97 -0.64 -6.39 -7.96
N ALA A 98 -0.96 -6.25 -6.68
CA ALA A 98 -1.56 -7.32 -5.89
C ALA A 98 -3.01 -7.62 -6.33
N PHE A 99 -3.79 -6.57 -6.62
CA PHE A 99 -5.13 -6.70 -7.15
C PHE A 99 -5.14 -7.41 -8.51
N GLU A 100 -4.19 -7.10 -9.40
CA GLU A 100 -4.02 -7.78 -10.69
C GLU A 100 -3.79 -9.29 -10.48
N LYS A 101 -2.95 -9.69 -9.51
CA LYS A 101 -2.73 -11.11 -9.15
C LYS A 101 -4.03 -11.81 -8.72
N ALA A 102 -4.83 -11.15 -7.88
CA ALA A 102 -6.11 -11.71 -7.43
C ALA A 102 -7.13 -11.83 -8.57
N ILE A 103 -7.23 -10.83 -9.42
CA ILE A 103 -8.13 -10.83 -10.58
C ILE A 103 -7.72 -11.87 -11.63
N ASP A 104 -6.42 -12.01 -11.91
CA ASP A 104 -5.93 -13.01 -12.86
C ASP A 104 -6.16 -14.43 -12.34
N PHE A 105 -5.99 -14.64 -11.04
CA PHE A 105 -6.33 -15.90 -10.39
C PHE A 105 -7.83 -16.19 -10.55
N ALA A 106 -8.70 -15.26 -10.18
CA ALA A 106 -10.15 -15.42 -10.28
C ALA A 106 -10.66 -15.64 -11.71
N LYS A 107 -10.06 -14.97 -12.69
CA LYS A 107 -10.39 -15.20 -14.12
C LYS A 107 -10.01 -16.59 -14.59
N LYS A 108 -8.90 -17.13 -14.12
CA LYS A 108 -8.41 -18.47 -14.49
C LYS A 108 -9.20 -19.56 -13.81
N ASP A 109 -9.50 -19.38 -12.56
CA ASP A 109 -10.24 -20.31 -11.72
C ASP A 109 -11.74 -20.30 -12.03
N GLY A 110 -12.36 -19.13 -12.17
CA GLY A 110 -13.77 -18.93 -12.46
C GLY A 110 -14.71 -19.15 -11.26
N GLU A 111 -14.19 -19.51 -10.10
CA GLU A 111 -14.93 -19.80 -8.85
C GLU A 111 -14.64 -18.79 -7.75
N THR A 112 -13.56 -18.00 -7.85
CA THR A 112 -13.14 -17.04 -6.84
C THR A 112 -13.89 -15.71 -6.95
N LEU A 113 -14.43 -15.25 -5.82
CA LEU A 113 -14.94 -13.90 -5.61
C LEU A 113 -13.79 -13.00 -5.15
N VAL A 114 -13.54 -11.91 -5.88
CA VAL A 114 -12.60 -10.85 -5.48
C VAL A 114 -13.40 -9.62 -5.09
N VAL A 115 -13.13 -9.08 -3.90
CA VAL A 115 -13.72 -7.84 -3.41
C VAL A 115 -12.57 -6.88 -3.06
N THR A 116 -12.66 -5.62 -3.47
CA THR A 116 -11.70 -4.59 -3.07
C THR A 116 -12.42 -3.36 -2.57
N THR A 117 -11.94 -2.82 -1.47
CA THR A 117 -12.51 -1.65 -0.80
C THR A 117 -11.46 -0.94 0.05
N ALA A 118 -11.83 0.15 0.69
CA ALA A 118 -11.11 0.73 1.82
C ALA A 118 -12.03 0.72 3.05
N ASP A 119 -11.47 0.78 4.25
CA ASP A 119 -12.20 0.94 5.50
C ASP A 119 -12.59 2.41 5.74
N HIS A 120 -11.78 3.36 5.26
CA HIS A 120 -12.01 4.81 5.26
C HIS A 120 -11.06 5.50 4.26
N SER A 121 -11.26 6.79 4.04
CA SER A 121 -10.27 7.63 3.40
C SER A 121 -9.40 8.35 4.44
N THR A 122 -8.19 8.77 4.05
CA THR A 122 -7.19 9.38 4.92
C THR A 122 -6.55 10.60 4.27
N GLY A 123 -6.33 11.64 5.09
CA GLY A 123 -5.67 12.87 4.64
C GLY A 123 -6.61 13.87 3.97
N GLY A 124 -7.80 13.45 3.53
CA GLY A 124 -8.69 14.28 2.72
C GLY A 124 -8.01 14.77 1.46
N LEU A 125 -7.37 13.83 0.73
CA LEU A 125 -6.64 14.08 -0.52
C LEU A 125 -7.53 14.72 -1.57
N SER A 126 -7.06 15.81 -2.20
CA SER A 126 -7.69 16.39 -3.39
C SER A 126 -6.73 16.49 -4.56
N LEU A 127 -7.19 16.07 -5.72
CA LEU A 127 -6.48 16.18 -6.99
C LEU A 127 -6.77 17.54 -7.62
N GLY A 128 -6.04 18.54 -7.16
CA GLY A 128 -6.23 19.96 -7.40
C GLY A 128 -6.53 20.71 -6.11
N LYS A 129 -5.99 21.94 -5.98
CA LYS A 129 -6.23 22.83 -4.84
C LYS A 129 -6.37 24.28 -5.29
N GLY A 130 -7.05 25.07 -4.43
CA GLY A 130 -7.33 26.48 -4.74
C GLY A 130 -8.19 26.61 -6.00
N ASP A 131 -7.90 27.62 -6.81
CA ASP A 131 -8.66 27.94 -8.03
C ASP A 131 -8.13 27.24 -9.30
N GLN A 132 -7.24 26.25 -9.15
CA GLN A 132 -6.64 25.54 -10.28
C GLN A 132 -7.31 24.18 -10.48
N TYR A 133 -7.90 23.97 -11.67
CA TYR A 133 -8.58 22.74 -12.07
C TYR A 133 -7.61 21.80 -12.81
N ASN A 134 -6.47 21.50 -12.19
CA ASN A 134 -5.48 20.58 -12.73
C ASN A 134 -4.79 19.80 -11.62
N TRP A 135 -4.25 18.66 -11.99
CA TRP A 135 -3.34 17.87 -11.19
C TRP A 135 -2.22 17.38 -12.09
N LEU A 136 -0.98 17.64 -11.70
CA LEU A 136 0.22 17.40 -12.51
C LEU A 136 0.97 16.20 -11.94
N THR A 137 1.08 15.15 -12.72
CA THR A 137 1.72 13.90 -12.30
C THR A 137 3.23 13.86 -12.54
N GLU A 138 3.75 14.69 -13.43
CA GLU A 138 5.17 14.71 -13.78
C GLU A 138 6.10 14.92 -12.59
N PRO A 139 5.82 15.81 -11.62
CA PRO A 139 6.64 15.93 -10.42
C PRO A 139 6.67 14.64 -9.58
N LEU A 140 5.58 13.89 -9.57
CA LEU A 140 5.48 12.62 -8.81
C LEU A 140 6.30 11.53 -9.49
N HIS A 141 6.25 11.43 -10.81
CA HIS A 141 7.08 10.51 -11.59
C HIS A 141 8.58 10.84 -11.52
N ALA A 142 8.93 12.09 -11.19
CA ALA A 142 10.31 12.49 -11.00
C ALA A 142 10.92 12.07 -9.65
N ALA A 143 10.09 11.60 -8.71
CA ALA A 143 10.55 11.08 -7.43
C ALA A 143 11.09 9.65 -7.60
N LYS A 144 12.31 9.38 -7.10
CA LYS A 144 12.92 8.05 -7.07
C LYS A 144 12.86 7.40 -5.69
N ARG A 145 12.53 8.16 -4.67
CA ARG A 145 12.37 7.76 -3.27
C ARG A 145 11.32 8.62 -2.62
N THR A 146 10.79 8.17 -1.50
CA THR A 146 9.86 8.99 -0.70
C THR A 146 10.56 10.17 -0.03
N PRO A 147 9.80 11.21 0.34
CA PRO A 147 10.28 12.28 1.20
C PRO A 147 10.91 11.80 2.51
N ASP A 148 10.35 10.75 3.13
CA ASP A 148 10.86 10.15 4.36
C ASP A 148 12.25 9.55 4.15
N PHE A 149 12.42 8.72 3.12
CA PHE A 149 13.71 8.16 2.75
C PHE A 149 14.74 9.25 2.49
N MET A 150 14.37 10.27 1.71
CA MET A 150 15.28 11.37 1.43
C MET A 150 15.67 12.16 2.68
N ALA A 151 14.74 12.35 3.63
CA ALA A 151 15.00 13.01 4.88
C ALA A 151 16.00 12.23 5.76
N GLU A 152 15.86 10.91 5.86
CA GLU A 152 16.81 10.03 6.54
C GLU A 152 18.21 10.09 5.91
N GLU A 153 18.29 10.05 4.57
CA GLU A 153 19.56 10.17 3.85
C GLU A 153 20.21 11.57 4.04
N ILE A 154 19.43 12.65 4.11
CA ILE A 154 19.95 13.98 4.46
C ILE A 154 20.57 14.00 5.86
N ILE A 155 19.90 13.40 6.84
CA ILE A 155 20.45 13.29 8.21
C ILE A 155 21.75 12.49 8.21
N LYS A 156 21.77 11.37 7.49
CA LYS A 156 22.89 10.43 7.46
C LYS A 156 24.14 11.00 6.78
N ASN A 157 23.98 11.68 5.63
CA ASN A 157 25.10 12.16 4.83
C ASN A 157 25.40 13.66 5.02
N GLY A 158 24.50 14.42 5.66
CA GLY A 158 24.65 15.85 5.92
C GLY A 158 24.59 16.75 4.68
N ASN A 159 24.10 16.26 3.54
CA ASN A 159 24.15 16.99 2.27
C ASN A 159 22.79 17.00 1.54
N VAL A 160 22.05 18.09 1.74
CA VAL A 160 20.74 18.31 1.11
C VAL A 160 20.83 18.31 -0.41
N GLU A 161 21.77 19.09 -0.98
CA GLU A 161 21.86 19.24 -2.45
C GLU A 161 22.17 17.92 -3.15
N LYS A 162 23.09 17.14 -2.58
CA LYS A 162 23.41 15.82 -3.13
C LYS A 162 22.18 14.92 -3.11
N THR A 163 21.49 14.83 -1.99
CA THR A 163 20.34 13.93 -1.82
C THR A 163 19.20 14.30 -2.77
N VAL A 164 18.81 15.58 -2.84
CA VAL A 164 17.71 15.97 -3.73
C VAL A 164 18.07 15.81 -5.20
N THR A 165 19.33 16.03 -5.61
CA THR A 165 19.78 15.79 -6.98
C THR A 165 19.82 14.31 -7.35
N GLU A 166 20.11 13.45 -6.38
CA GLU A 166 20.15 12.00 -6.58
C GLU A 166 18.75 11.38 -6.72
N TYR A 167 17.79 11.86 -5.93
CA TYR A 167 16.48 11.22 -5.79
C TYR A 167 15.30 11.98 -6.40
N ILE A 168 15.54 13.16 -7.02
CA ILE A 168 14.49 13.93 -7.69
C ILE A 168 14.99 14.33 -9.09
N ASP A 169 14.26 13.95 -10.13
CA ASP A 169 14.63 14.24 -11.54
C ASP A 169 14.18 15.62 -12.04
N PHE A 170 13.90 16.55 -11.13
CA PHE A 170 13.74 17.95 -11.48
C PHE A 170 14.62 18.85 -10.60
N GLN A 171 14.97 20.02 -11.13
CA GLN A 171 15.74 20.98 -10.35
C GLN A 171 14.84 21.72 -9.36
N LEU A 172 15.24 21.74 -8.07
CA LEU A 172 14.61 22.59 -7.08
C LEU A 172 14.93 24.06 -7.34
N SER A 173 13.95 24.93 -7.10
CA SER A 173 14.19 26.37 -7.05
C SER A 173 15.05 26.73 -5.83
N GLU A 174 15.65 27.91 -5.83
CA GLU A 174 16.44 28.41 -4.69
C GLU A 174 15.60 28.46 -3.39
N ALA A 175 14.32 28.83 -3.51
CA ALA A 175 13.41 28.89 -2.36
C ALA A 175 13.10 27.51 -1.79
N GLU A 176 12.84 26.50 -2.62
CA GLU A 176 12.60 25.12 -2.21
C GLU A 176 13.86 24.52 -1.57
N LEU A 177 15.02 24.69 -2.20
CA LEU A 177 16.29 24.21 -1.66
C LEU A 177 16.60 24.85 -0.31
N LYS A 178 16.36 26.15 -0.17
CA LYS A 178 16.51 26.87 1.09
C LYS A 178 15.58 26.34 2.18
N ALA A 179 14.32 26.02 1.83
CA ALA A 179 13.36 25.46 2.79
C ALA A 179 13.83 24.12 3.33
N VAL A 180 14.30 23.20 2.47
CA VAL A 180 14.83 21.90 2.89
C VAL A 180 16.11 22.07 3.74
N LYS A 181 17.02 22.96 3.36
CA LYS A 181 18.24 23.26 4.15
C LYS A 181 17.90 23.78 5.53
N THR A 182 16.95 24.72 5.64
CA THR A 182 16.50 25.24 6.93
C THR A 182 15.87 24.15 7.79
N ALA A 183 15.04 23.29 7.20
CA ALA A 183 14.48 22.15 7.93
C ALA A 183 15.57 21.19 8.44
N SER A 184 16.63 20.97 7.64
CA SER A 184 17.73 20.07 7.99
C SER A 184 18.57 20.53 9.18
N GLU A 185 18.59 21.83 9.48
CA GLU A 185 19.28 22.38 10.66
C GLU A 185 18.72 21.82 11.98
N SER A 186 17.44 21.46 12.00
CA SER A 186 16.78 20.86 13.18
C SER A 186 17.23 19.43 13.47
N LYS A 187 17.81 18.73 12.50
CA LYS A 187 18.10 17.28 12.54
C LYS A 187 16.88 16.40 12.86
N ASP A 188 15.70 16.88 12.51
CA ASP A 188 14.42 16.21 12.71
C ASP A 188 13.95 15.66 11.35
N VAL A 189 13.91 14.33 11.23
CA VAL A 189 13.51 13.64 9.99
C VAL A 189 12.15 14.13 9.50
N GLU A 190 11.18 14.24 10.42
CA GLU A 190 9.81 14.63 10.05
C GLU A 190 9.75 16.06 9.48
N LYS A 191 10.48 17.02 10.06
CA LYS A 191 10.53 18.39 9.53
C LYS A 191 11.15 18.46 8.15
N ILE A 192 12.17 17.65 7.88
CA ILE A 192 12.80 17.58 6.56
C ILE A 192 11.83 16.93 5.57
N ALA A 193 11.19 15.81 5.94
CA ALA A 193 10.22 15.13 5.12
C ALA A 193 9.04 16.04 4.77
N GLN A 194 8.49 16.80 5.73
CA GLN A 194 7.43 17.79 5.50
C GLN A 194 7.85 18.87 4.48
N ALA A 195 9.08 19.36 4.56
CA ALA A 195 9.57 20.33 3.58
C ALA A 195 9.65 19.74 2.17
N LEU A 196 10.05 18.47 2.05
CA LEU A 196 10.08 17.74 0.78
C LEU A 196 8.66 17.43 0.25
N ARG A 197 7.75 16.92 1.11
CA ARG A 197 6.34 16.65 0.74
C ARG A 197 5.68 17.91 0.19
N LYS A 198 5.90 19.06 0.83
CA LYS A 198 5.36 20.34 0.37
C LYS A 198 5.81 20.69 -1.05
N ILE A 199 7.05 20.37 -1.44
CA ILE A 199 7.53 20.61 -2.81
C ILE A 199 6.72 19.79 -3.80
N PHE A 200 6.50 18.52 -3.52
CA PHE A 200 5.70 17.66 -4.39
C PHE A 200 4.24 18.12 -4.46
N ASP A 201 3.63 18.45 -3.32
CA ASP A 201 2.26 18.96 -3.25
C ASP A 201 2.07 20.25 -4.05
N GLU A 202 2.99 21.22 -3.92
CA GLU A 202 2.91 22.48 -4.64
C GLU A 202 3.10 22.29 -6.15
N ARG A 203 4.03 21.44 -6.55
CA ARG A 203 4.32 21.20 -7.96
C ARG A 203 3.28 20.34 -8.66
N SER A 204 2.65 19.40 -7.95
CA SER A 204 1.59 18.55 -8.50
C SER A 204 0.20 19.15 -8.35
N ASN A 205 0.06 20.25 -7.62
CA ASN A 205 -1.22 20.83 -7.21
C ASN A 205 -2.08 19.85 -6.37
N THR A 206 -1.42 19.11 -5.48
CA THR A 206 -2.08 18.20 -4.53
C THR A 206 -2.54 18.96 -3.30
N GLY A 207 -3.74 18.67 -2.83
CA GLY A 207 -4.32 19.24 -1.61
C GLY A 207 -4.58 18.17 -0.54
N TRP A 208 -4.45 18.57 0.73
CA TRP A 208 -4.75 17.78 1.90
C TRP A 208 -5.56 18.61 2.88
N THR A 209 -6.55 18.03 3.56
CA THR A 209 -7.38 18.74 4.51
C THR A 209 -7.10 18.37 5.96
N THR A 210 -6.50 17.21 6.21
CA THR A 210 -6.21 16.69 7.55
C THR A 210 -5.01 15.72 7.51
N GLY A 211 -4.47 15.36 8.65
CA GLY A 211 -3.60 14.21 8.83
C GLY A 211 -4.34 13.00 9.44
N GLY A 212 -5.66 13.03 9.47
CA GLY A 212 -6.51 11.95 10.00
C GLY A 212 -7.45 11.38 8.94
N HIS A 213 -8.38 10.56 9.39
CA HIS A 213 -9.41 9.98 8.52
C HIS A 213 -10.46 11.01 8.14
N THR A 214 -11.14 10.79 7.02
CA THR A 214 -12.32 11.58 6.61
C THR A 214 -13.56 10.68 6.54
N GLY A 215 -14.74 11.29 6.70
CA GLY A 215 -16.02 10.59 6.78
C GLY A 215 -16.75 10.46 5.43
N GLU A 216 -16.03 10.43 4.33
CA GLU A 216 -16.61 10.23 3.01
C GLU A 216 -16.80 8.75 2.70
N ASP A 217 -17.80 8.44 1.86
CA ASP A 217 -18.02 7.08 1.39
C ASP A 217 -16.84 6.59 0.58
N VAL A 218 -16.47 5.31 0.76
CA VAL A 218 -15.42 4.64 0.00
C VAL A 218 -16.03 3.67 -1.00
N ASN A 219 -15.38 3.48 -2.12
CA ASN A 219 -15.84 2.58 -3.15
C ASN A 219 -15.62 1.11 -2.75
N VAL A 220 -16.56 0.25 -3.15
CA VAL A 220 -16.40 -1.20 -3.16
C VAL A 220 -16.54 -1.71 -4.60
N TYR A 221 -15.64 -2.58 -5.00
CA TYR A 221 -15.69 -3.27 -6.28
C TYR A 221 -15.65 -4.77 -6.05
N ALA A 222 -16.40 -5.52 -6.84
CA ALA A 222 -16.42 -6.98 -6.75
C ALA A 222 -16.37 -7.61 -8.14
N TYR A 223 -15.71 -8.77 -8.24
CA TYR A 223 -15.60 -9.57 -9.45
C TYR A 223 -15.71 -11.05 -9.11
N GLY A 224 -16.43 -11.80 -9.96
CA GLY A 224 -16.59 -13.24 -9.80
C GLY A 224 -17.97 -13.64 -9.29
N PRO A 225 -18.15 -14.88 -8.81
CA PRO A 225 -19.43 -15.37 -8.30
C PRO A 225 -19.94 -14.52 -7.14
N GLN A 226 -21.23 -14.17 -7.14
CA GLN A 226 -21.91 -13.38 -6.09
C GLN A 226 -21.44 -11.90 -6.00
N ALA A 227 -20.72 -11.37 -6.99
CA ALA A 227 -20.24 -9.98 -6.99
C ALA A 227 -21.40 -8.97 -6.88
N GLU A 228 -22.58 -9.31 -7.40
CA GLU A 228 -23.78 -8.48 -7.32
C GLU A 228 -24.26 -8.17 -5.90
N ALA A 229 -23.89 -8.99 -4.90
CA ALA A 229 -24.21 -8.75 -3.49
C ALA A 229 -23.53 -7.50 -2.92
N PHE A 230 -22.47 -7.00 -3.56
CA PHE A 230 -21.72 -5.80 -3.16
C PHE A 230 -22.16 -4.55 -3.94
N SER A 231 -23.25 -4.61 -4.70
CA SER A 231 -23.74 -3.49 -5.51
C SER A 231 -24.52 -2.48 -4.69
N GLY A 232 -24.41 -1.21 -5.06
CA GLY A 232 -25.14 -0.11 -4.43
C GLY A 232 -24.44 0.45 -3.19
N GLN A 233 -25.16 1.23 -2.40
CA GLN A 233 -24.68 1.76 -1.13
C GLN A 233 -25.02 0.76 -0.02
N ILE A 234 -24.00 0.21 0.62
CA ILE A 234 -24.11 -0.76 1.70
C ILE A 234 -23.32 -0.29 2.92
N ASP A 235 -23.75 -0.68 4.10
CA ASP A 235 -22.99 -0.44 5.33
C ASP A 235 -21.72 -1.31 5.34
N ASN A 236 -20.61 -0.79 5.88
CA ASN A 236 -19.35 -1.55 5.94
C ASN A 236 -19.50 -2.88 6.69
N THR A 237 -20.38 -2.95 7.70
CA THR A 237 -20.68 -4.19 8.43
C THR A 237 -21.45 -5.21 7.59
N ASP A 238 -22.17 -4.78 6.56
CA ASP A 238 -22.89 -5.69 5.66
C ASP A 238 -21.95 -6.45 4.73
N GLN A 239 -20.81 -5.86 4.37
CA GLN A 239 -19.75 -6.59 3.65
C GLN A 239 -19.30 -7.82 4.42
N ALA A 240 -19.02 -7.67 5.72
CA ALA A 240 -18.65 -8.80 6.58
C ALA A 240 -19.76 -9.85 6.66
N LYS A 241 -21.02 -9.45 6.79
CA LYS A 241 -22.17 -10.38 6.84
C LYS A 241 -22.32 -11.15 5.53
N ILE A 242 -22.13 -10.48 4.38
CA ILE A 242 -22.15 -11.15 3.07
C ILE A 242 -21.03 -12.18 2.98
N ILE A 243 -19.79 -11.80 3.33
CA ILE A 243 -18.63 -12.71 3.30
C ILE A 243 -18.84 -13.91 4.22
N PHE A 244 -19.26 -13.70 5.47
CA PHE A 244 -19.57 -14.81 6.39
C PHE A 244 -20.67 -15.71 5.87
N GLY A 245 -21.72 -15.14 5.28
CA GLY A 245 -22.80 -15.92 4.67
C GLY A 245 -22.31 -16.83 3.52
N LEU A 246 -21.35 -16.35 2.73
CA LEU A 246 -20.76 -17.10 1.63
C LEU A 246 -19.82 -18.21 2.14
N VAL A 247 -19.04 -17.95 3.19
CA VAL A 247 -18.10 -18.94 3.77
C VAL A 247 -18.85 -20.02 4.56
N ASP A 248 -19.84 -19.64 5.39
CA ASP A 248 -20.51 -20.57 6.32
C ASP A 248 -21.79 -21.21 5.74
N GLY A 249 -22.33 -20.64 4.67
CA GLY A 249 -23.78 -20.73 4.40
C GLY A 249 -24.27 -21.96 3.68
N THR A 250 -23.46 -22.82 3.04
CA THR A 250 -24.04 -23.82 2.13
C THR A 250 -23.33 -25.17 2.08
N GLY A 251 -22.19 -25.36 2.72
CA GLY A 251 -21.36 -26.55 2.52
C GLY A 251 -20.77 -26.66 1.11
N GLN A 252 -20.92 -25.62 0.30
CA GLN A 252 -20.28 -25.49 -1.00
C GLN A 252 -18.88 -24.87 -0.86
N LYS A 253 -18.01 -25.15 -1.82
CA LYS A 253 -16.68 -24.52 -1.89
C LYS A 253 -16.86 -23.00 -1.97
N ALA A 254 -16.16 -22.26 -1.12
CA ALA A 254 -16.10 -20.81 -1.16
C ALA A 254 -14.65 -20.34 -1.30
N GLU A 255 -14.38 -19.51 -2.30
CA GLU A 255 -13.08 -18.92 -2.55
C GLU A 255 -13.25 -17.41 -2.62
N ILE A 256 -12.69 -16.71 -1.64
CA ILE A 256 -12.87 -15.26 -1.49
C ILE A 256 -11.51 -14.62 -1.26
N CYS A 257 -11.19 -13.61 -2.07
CA CYS A 257 -10.06 -12.72 -1.90
C CYS A 257 -10.58 -11.31 -1.62
N LEU A 258 -10.31 -10.78 -0.44
CA LEU A 258 -10.62 -9.42 -0.03
C LEU A 258 -9.33 -8.59 -0.07
N LEU A 259 -9.34 -7.47 -0.83
CA LEU A 259 -8.25 -6.51 -0.92
C LEU A 259 -8.72 -5.13 -0.47
#